data_532431e9aafbb0b15cb04888f371aa7d
#
_entry.id   532431e9aafbb0b15cb04888f371aa7d
#
_cell.length_a   1.000
_cell.length_b   1.000
_cell.length_c   1.000
_cell.angle_alpha   90.00
_cell.angle_beta   90.00
_cell.angle_gamma   90.00
#
_symmetry.space_group_name_H-M   'P 1'
#
loop_
_entity.id
_entity.type
_entity.pdbx_description
1 polymer ?
#
loop_
_entity_poly.entity_id
_entity_poly.type
_entity_poly.pdbx_seq_one_letter_code
_entity_poly.pdbx_strand_id
1 'polypeptide(L)'
;MTEPFARMHDVSEETGTIVDLVLDYSRRRLLSSDTPLDKPLPPAELARLAGRTIDEHGIGARKAISVFEHVLAPACITTDDPRYLSFIPSAPSKAAAAFDVVVSASALYGGSWLEGAGAVHAENEVLRWLADEFGLPQRAGGVFVQGGTLGNLSALVAAREAAIATRERPDRWRVVCSAEAHSSIASAARVMDVEVVAVPPTDDGVLRAGAVRAALEEHGESVFAVVATAGSTNFGIVDDIAGIAALKEEHDFWLHVDGAYGLAAMLAPSARHLFAGVEHADSLVVDPHKWLFAPFDACALLYRDPELGRRAHTQHAEYLDTLTEKSDWSPSDYAAHLTRRPRGLPLWFSLAAYGAGVYRDAIGSSLDLAQRVADEIESRAELTLVRRPQLSVVVFERDGWEKRDYEAWSARLLDDQHAFVTPSAHRGRTNARFALVNPRTTFEDLVGILDTMK
;
A
#
# COMPACT_ATOMS: atom_id res chain seq x y z
N MET A 1 -46.27 8.68 15.10
CA MET A 1 -45.36 7.57 15.45
C MET A 1 -44.64 7.22 14.17
N THR A 2 -43.33 7.48 14.12
CA THR A 2 -42.47 7.04 13.00
C THR A 2 -42.46 5.51 12.93
N GLU A 3 -42.58 4.97 11.75
CA GLU A 3 -42.46 3.52 11.54
C GLU A 3 -41.12 3.01 12.11
N PRO A 4 -41.09 1.88 12.84
CA PRO A 4 -39.88 1.41 13.54
C PRO A 4 -38.66 1.28 12.64
N PHE A 5 -38.82 0.98 11.36
CA PHE A 5 -37.73 0.85 10.38
C PHE A 5 -37.17 2.20 9.92
N ALA A 6 -37.91 3.29 10.04
CA ALA A 6 -37.45 4.64 9.70
C ALA A 6 -36.45 5.20 10.72
N ARG A 7 -36.44 4.68 11.96
CA ARG A 7 -35.61 5.16 13.07
C ARG A 7 -34.10 5.26 12.71
N MET A 8 -33.57 4.35 11.88
CA MET A 8 -32.17 4.37 11.48
C MET A 8 -31.83 5.50 10.48
N HIS A 9 -32.83 6.05 9.80
CA HIS A 9 -32.63 7.04 8.71
C HIS A 9 -33.21 8.41 9.06
N ASP A 10 -33.98 8.54 10.12
CA ASP A 10 -34.58 9.79 10.52
C ASP A 10 -33.53 10.72 11.17
N VAL A 11 -33.66 12.02 10.91
CA VAL A 11 -32.94 13.07 11.65
C VAL A 11 -33.72 13.32 12.95
N SER A 12 -33.23 12.76 14.04
CA SER A 12 -33.85 12.82 15.38
C SER A 12 -32.82 13.24 16.43
N GLU A 13 -33.25 13.53 17.66
CA GLU A 13 -32.36 13.78 18.79
C GLU A 13 -31.44 12.59 19.08
N GLU A 14 -31.97 11.34 18.90
CA GLU A 14 -31.16 10.12 19.01
C GLU A 14 -30.03 10.09 17.94
N THR A 15 -30.37 10.39 16.68
CA THR A 15 -29.39 10.46 15.58
C THR A 15 -28.32 11.53 15.86
N GLY A 16 -28.74 12.72 16.33
CA GLY A 16 -27.81 13.78 16.75
C GLY A 16 -26.85 13.31 17.84
N THR A 17 -27.35 12.62 18.85
CA THR A 17 -26.54 12.05 19.93
C THR A 17 -25.53 11.02 19.40
N ILE A 18 -25.92 10.18 18.45
CA ILE A 18 -25.01 9.18 17.82
C ILE A 18 -23.89 9.87 17.07
N VAL A 19 -24.24 10.88 16.25
CA VAL A 19 -23.26 11.66 15.48
C VAL A 19 -22.26 12.35 16.40
N ASP A 20 -22.73 13.03 17.45
CA ASP A 20 -21.87 13.71 18.42
C ASP A 20 -20.89 12.76 19.11
N LEU A 21 -21.34 11.57 19.53
CA LEU A 21 -20.49 10.55 20.16
C LEU A 21 -19.37 10.08 19.23
N VAL A 22 -19.70 9.81 17.96
CA VAL A 22 -18.74 9.33 16.97
C VAL A 22 -17.74 10.43 16.59
N LEU A 23 -18.21 11.65 16.38
CA LEU A 23 -17.34 12.78 16.03
C LEU A 23 -16.45 13.19 17.20
N ASP A 24 -16.96 13.13 18.44
CA ASP A 24 -16.14 13.41 19.62
C ASP A 24 -15.01 12.38 19.79
N TYR A 25 -15.29 11.07 19.68
CA TYR A 25 -14.26 10.05 19.65
C TYR A 25 -13.24 10.31 18.54
N SER A 26 -13.71 10.53 17.31
CA SER A 26 -12.85 10.76 16.15
C SER A 26 -11.94 11.98 16.36
N ARG A 27 -12.51 13.07 16.87
CA ARG A 27 -11.77 14.31 17.17
C ARG A 27 -10.68 14.06 18.23
N ARG A 28 -11.02 13.39 19.34
CA ARG A 28 -10.03 13.07 20.39
C ARG A 28 -8.90 12.20 19.82
N ARG A 29 -9.21 11.16 19.05
CA ARG A 29 -8.23 10.25 18.46
C ARG A 29 -7.34 10.95 17.43
N LEU A 30 -7.90 11.81 16.58
CA LEU A 30 -7.15 12.56 15.56
C LEU A 30 -6.21 13.59 16.17
N LEU A 31 -6.60 14.24 17.27
CA LEU A 31 -5.82 15.29 17.94
C LEU A 31 -4.90 14.74 19.07
N SER A 32 -4.95 13.44 19.35
CA SER A 32 -4.02 12.84 20.31
C SER A 32 -2.59 12.85 19.76
N SER A 33 -1.65 13.33 20.57
CA SER A 33 -0.21 13.26 20.31
C SER A 33 0.42 11.99 20.89
N ASP A 34 -0.21 11.43 21.91
CA ASP A 34 0.23 10.25 22.66
C ASP A 34 -0.85 9.17 22.56
N THR A 35 -0.75 8.34 21.54
CA THR A 35 -1.63 7.20 21.34
C THR A 35 -0.87 5.95 21.76
N PRO A 36 -1.44 5.08 22.62
CA PRO A 36 -0.81 3.81 22.97
C PRO A 36 -0.57 2.95 21.73
N LEU A 37 0.52 2.18 21.74
CA LEU A 37 0.81 1.22 20.67
C LEU A 37 -0.23 0.10 20.66
N ASP A 38 -0.74 -0.27 21.85
CA ASP A 38 -1.71 -1.34 22.06
C ASP A 38 -1.22 -2.73 21.59
N LYS A 39 -2.01 -3.77 21.78
CA LYS A 39 -1.65 -5.12 21.35
C LYS A 39 -2.87 -6.03 21.22
N PRO A 40 -2.79 -7.10 20.39
CA PRO A 40 -3.90 -8.04 20.24
C PRO A 40 -4.15 -8.79 21.55
N LEU A 41 -5.42 -9.07 21.84
CA LEU A 41 -5.86 -9.94 22.92
C LEU A 41 -6.19 -11.35 22.37
N PRO A 42 -6.05 -12.40 23.21
CA PRO A 42 -6.54 -13.73 22.87
C PRO A 42 -8.04 -13.71 22.53
N PRO A 43 -8.52 -14.47 21.52
CA PRO A 43 -9.92 -14.42 21.09
C PRO A 43 -10.94 -14.64 22.22
N ALA A 44 -10.68 -15.59 23.13
CA ALA A 44 -11.59 -15.88 24.24
C ALA A 44 -11.65 -14.73 25.25
N GLU A 45 -10.55 -14.05 25.50
CA GLU A 45 -10.51 -12.88 26.38
C GLU A 45 -11.22 -11.69 25.74
N LEU A 46 -10.95 -11.41 24.47
CA LEU A 46 -11.63 -10.35 23.74
C LEU A 46 -13.15 -10.56 23.72
N ALA A 47 -13.60 -11.79 23.44
CA ALA A 47 -15.02 -12.14 23.46
C ALA A 47 -15.65 -11.94 24.84
N ARG A 48 -14.93 -12.27 25.91
CA ARG A 48 -15.38 -12.07 27.30
C ARG A 48 -15.51 -10.59 27.65
N LEU A 49 -14.52 -9.76 27.25
CA LEU A 49 -14.50 -8.33 27.53
C LEU A 49 -15.54 -7.55 26.72
N ALA A 50 -15.63 -7.82 25.42
CA ALA A 50 -16.59 -7.17 24.53
C ALA A 50 -18.04 -7.59 24.82
N GLY A 51 -18.24 -8.84 25.26
CA GLY A 51 -19.55 -9.42 25.42
C GLY A 51 -20.32 -9.56 24.12
N ARG A 52 -21.61 -9.88 24.20
CA ARG A 52 -22.48 -9.88 23.02
C ARG A 52 -22.99 -8.47 22.73
N THR A 53 -22.62 -7.90 21.60
CA THR A 53 -22.98 -6.53 21.20
C THR A 53 -24.08 -6.47 20.14
N ILE A 54 -24.32 -7.57 19.41
CA ILE A 54 -25.31 -7.66 18.34
C ILE A 54 -26.41 -8.63 18.79
N ASP A 55 -27.61 -8.11 18.98
CA ASP A 55 -28.82 -8.86 19.25
C ASP A 55 -30.05 -8.15 18.63
N GLU A 56 -31.25 -8.64 18.90
CA GLU A 56 -32.50 -8.08 18.34
C GLU A 56 -32.75 -6.62 18.80
N HIS A 57 -32.28 -6.22 19.97
CA HIS A 57 -32.61 -4.92 20.57
C HIS A 57 -31.42 -3.92 20.48
N GLY A 58 -30.18 -4.43 20.23
CA GLY A 58 -28.95 -3.66 20.28
C GLY A 58 -28.58 -3.23 21.71
N ILE A 59 -27.37 -2.74 21.88
CA ILE A 59 -26.84 -2.32 23.20
C ILE A 59 -26.85 -0.80 23.41
N GLY A 60 -27.32 -0.03 22.42
CA GLY A 60 -27.35 1.43 22.39
C GLY A 60 -25.99 2.07 22.05
N ALA A 61 -26.03 3.24 21.43
CA ALA A 61 -24.83 3.91 20.86
C ALA A 61 -23.76 4.22 21.91
N ARG A 62 -24.13 4.73 23.10
CA ARG A 62 -23.17 5.03 24.17
C ARG A 62 -22.39 3.82 24.64
N LYS A 63 -23.05 2.68 24.76
CA LYS A 63 -22.42 1.42 25.15
C LYS A 63 -21.58 0.87 23.99
N ALA A 64 -22.07 0.96 22.75
CA ALA A 64 -21.34 0.50 21.57
C ALA A 64 -20.02 1.26 21.38
N ILE A 65 -20.02 2.59 21.45
CA ILE A 65 -18.80 3.40 21.36
C ILE A 65 -17.86 3.15 22.54
N SER A 66 -18.42 2.93 23.74
CA SER A 66 -17.60 2.59 24.93
C SER A 66 -16.91 1.23 24.80
N VAL A 67 -17.61 0.21 24.26
CA VAL A 67 -16.99 -1.09 23.95
C VAL A 67 -15.89 -0.93 22.91
N PHE A 68 -16.13 -0.14 21.86
CA PHE A 68 -15.12 0.13 20.86
C PHE A 68 -13.88 0.82 21.47
N GLU A 69 -14.09 1.93 22.19
CA GLU A 69 -13.01 2.75 22.74
C GLU A 69 -12.18 2.02 23.79
N HIS A 70 -12.82 1.20 24.66
CA HIS A 70 -12.12 0.63 25.83
C HIS A 70 -11.78 -0.86 25.68
N VAL A 71 -12.31 -1.54 24.63
CA VAL A 71 -12.08 -2.98 24.43
C VAL A 71 -11.56 -3.28 23.05
N LEU A 72 -12.26 -2.83 21.99
CA LEU A 72 -11.91 -3.26 20.62
C LEU A 72 -10.72 -2.49 20.05
N ALA A 73 -10.68 -1.17 20.20
CA ALA A 73 -9.57 -0.35 19.70
C ALA A 73 -8.25 -0.71 20.40
N PRO A 74 -8.19 -0.86 21.75
CA PRO A 74 -6.96 -1.29 22.44
C PRO A 74 -6.51 -2.72 22.15
N ALA A 75 -7.36 -3.53 21.52
CA ALA A 75 -6.98 -4.86 21.03
C ALA A 75 -6.40 -4.85 19.60
N CYS A 76 -6.19 -3.67 19.02
CA CYS A 76 -5.59 -3.46 17.70
C CYS A 76 -4.27 -2.71 17.87
N ILE A 77 -3.18 -3.23 17.28
CA ILE A 77 -1.91 -2.49 17.27
C ILE A 77 -2.10 -1.19 16.48
N THR A 78 -1.72 -0.07 17.06
CA THR A 78 -1.89 1.27 16.48
C THR A 78 -0.88 1.51 15.35
N THR A 79 -1.32 1.39 14.10
CA THR A 79 -0.42 1.44 12.92
C THR A 79 0.19 2.82 12.67
N ASP A 80 -0.42 3.91 13.15
CA ASP A 80 0.10 5.27 13.05
C ASP A 80 0.96 5.69 14.26
N ASP A 81 1.30 4.76 15.17
CA ASP A 81 2.31 5.00 16.19
C ASP A 81 3.70 5.11 15.54
N PRO A 82 4.54 6.10 15.88
CA PRO A 82 5.88 6.26 15.30
C PRO A 82 6.82 5.09 15.58
N ARG A 83 6.52 4.24 16.56
CA ARG A 83 7.31 3.05 16.93
C ARG A 83 6.72 1.74 16.35
N TYR A 84 5.71 1.84 15.47
CA TYR A 84 5.26 0.73 14.66
C TYR A 84 6.20 0.61 13.44
N LEU A 85 7.17 -0.29 13.49
CA LEU A 85 8.27 -0.39 12.52
C LEU A 85 8.22 -1.68 11.68
N SER A 86 7.16 -2.48 11.83
CA SER A 86 6.95 -3.75 11.12
C SER A 86 6.19 -3.56 9.82
N PHE A 87 6.30 -4.54 8.93
CA PHE A 87 5.66 -4.49 7.59
C PHE A 87 6.04 -3.22 6.82
N ILE A 88 5.09 -2.57 6.18
CA ILE A 88 5.16 -1.16 5.74
C ILE A 88 3.87 -0.52 6.28
N PRO A 89 3.94 0.18 7.42
CA PRO A 89 2.75 0.66 8.13
C PRO A 89 2.08 1.84 7.41
N SER A 90 0.86 2.14 7.84
CA SER A 90 0.14 3.35 7.42
C SER A 90 0.27 4.42 8.51
N ALA A 91 0.75 5.59 8.12
CA ALA A 91 0.82 6.77 9.00
C ALA A 91 0.07 7.94 8.34
N PRO A 92 -1.29 7.90 8.31
CA PRO A 92 -2.05 8.89 7.58
C PRO A 92 -1.85 10.30 8.13
N SER A 93 -1.80 11.30 7.24
CA SER A 93 -1.86 12.70 7.66
C SER A 93 -3.18 12.96 8.37
N LYS A 94 -3.16 13.85 9.35
CA LYS A 94 -4.40 14.17 10.10
C LYS A 94 -5.50 14.73 9.18
N ALA A 95 -5.11 15.48 8.13
CA ALA A 95 -6.05 15.96 7.13
C ALA A 95 -6.69 14.83 6.32
N ALA A 96 -5.89 13.86 5.83
CA ALA A 96 -6.41 12.72 5.08
C ALA A 96 -7.35 11.87 5.94
N ALA A 97 -6.95 11.54 7.17
CA ALA A 97 -7.78 10.76 8.09
C ALA A 97 -9.09 11.48 8.48
N ALA A 98 -9.06 12.81 8.69
CA ALA A 98 -10.25 13.60 8.96
C ALA A 98 -11.17 13.65 7.73
N PHE A 99 -10.61 13.81 6.53
CA PHE A 99 -11.43 13.89 5.31
C PHE A 99 -12.07 12.55 4.92
N ASP A 100 -11.52 11.43 5.38
CA ASP A 100 -12.15 10.11 5.20
C ASP A 100 -13.53 10.02 5.88
N VAL A 101 -13.72 10.72 7.00
CA VAL A 101 -15.04 10.89 7.64
C VAL A 101 -16.00 11.64 6.71
N VAL A 102 -15.53 12.69 6.02
CA VAL A 102 -16.34 13.45 5.05
C VAL A 102 -16.76 12.56 3.89
N VAL A 103 -15.83 11.76 3.34
CA VAL A 103 -16.14 10.81 2.24
C VAL A 103 -17.25 9.85 2.65
N SER A 104 -17.18 9.30 3.87
CA SER A 104 -18.21 8.39 4.39
C SER A 104 -19.54 9.09 4.63
N ALA A 105 -19.52 10.28 5.21
CA ALA A 105 -20.74 11.08 5.49
C ALA A 105 -21.46 11.53 4.22
N SER A 106 -20.72 11.72 3.13
CA SER A 106 -21.27 12.18 1.84
C SER A 106 -21.87 11.05 1.00
N ALA A 107 -21.71 9.77 1.40
CA ALA A 107 -22.23 8.59 0.71
C ALA A 107 -21.90 8.55 -0.79
N LEU A 108 -20.68 8.95 -1.16
CA LEU A 108 -20.27 9.07 -2.56
C LEU A 108 -20.02 7.70 -3.20
N TYR A 109 -20.62 7.48 -4.37
CA TYR A 109 -20.27 6.37 -5.25
C TYR A 109 -19.12 6.77 -6.17
N GLY A 110 -18.03 6.02 -6.16
CA GLY A 110 -16.82 6.34 -6.93
C GLY A 110 -16.61 5.50 -8.20
N GLY A 111 -17.61 4.72 -8.65
CA GLY A 111 -17.45 3.76 -9.76
C GLY A 111 -17.65 4.35 -11.13
N SER A 112 -18.48 5.40 -11.29
CA SER A 112 -18.80 5.99 -12.57
C SER A 112 -18.73 7.52 -12.54
N TRP A 113 -18.49 8.10 -13.71
CA TRP A 113 -18.58 9.55 -13.90
C TRP A 113 -20.01 10.05 -13.67
N LEU A 114 -20.99 9.34 -14.18
CA LEU A 114 -22.39 9.74 -14.08
C LEU A 114 -22.85 9.99 -12.63
N GLU A 115 -22.43 9.14 -11.72
CA GLU A 115 -22.89 9.20 -10.32
C GLU A 115 -21.92 9.94 -9.42
N GLY A 116 -20.63 9.99 -9.77
CA GLY A 116 -19.56 10.50 -8.91
C GLY A 116 -18.60 11.47 -9.59
N ALA A 117 -19.02 12.26 -10.58
CA ALA A 117 -18.15 13.13 -11.39
C ALA A 117 -17.16 13.96 -10.55
N GLY A 118 -17.63 14.59 -9.47
CA GLY A 118 -16.75 15.40 -8.61
C GLY A 118 -15.69 14.57 -7.89
N ALA A 119 -16.04 13.37 -7.42
CA ALA A 119 -15.10 12.46 -6.77
C ALA A 119 -14.11 11.87 -7.79
N VAL A 120 -14.59 11.47 -8.95
CA VAL A 120 -13.75 10.96 -10.06
C VAL A 120 -12.79 12.03 -10.56
N HIS A 121 -13.24 13.29 -10.69
CA HIS A 121 -12.38 14.41 -11.06
C HIS A 121 -11.22 14.61 -10.08
N ALA A 122 -11.52 14.63 -8.78
CA ALA A 122 -10.51 14.80 -7.74
C ALA A 122 -9.51 13.61 -7.67
N GLU A 123 -10.00 12.37 -7.84
CA GLU A 123 -9.12 11.20 -7.95
C GLU A 123 -8.23 11.28 -9.20
N ASN A 124 -8.77 11.69 -10.34
CA ASN A 124 -8.01 11.83 -11.59
C ASN A 124 -6.94 12.95 -11.49
N GLU A 125 -7.21 14.02 -10.75
CA GLU A 125 -6.20 15.05 -10.47
C GLU A 125 -4.99 14.48 -9.72
N VAL A 126 -5.22 13.64 -8.69
CA VAL A 126 -4.14 12.96 -7.97
C VAL A 126 -3.41 11.96 -8.86
N LEU A 127 -4.15 11.17 -9.65
CA LEU A 127 -3.55 10.21 -10.59
C LEU A 127 -2.70 10.91 -11.65
N ARG A 128 -3.14 12.06 -12.16
CA ARG A 128 -2.36 12.88 -13.08
C ARG A 128 -1.09 13.42 -12.43
N TRP A 129 -1.20 13.96 -11.21
CA TRP A 129 -0.04 14.43 -10.45
C TRP A 129 0.98 13.30 -10.24
N LEU A 130 0.55 12.11 -9.82
CA LEU A 130 1.44 10.95 -9.67
C LEU A 130 2.08 10.55 -10.99
N ALA A 131 1.31 10.53 -12.09
CA ALA A 131 1.83 10.21 -13.41
C ALA A 131 2.90 11.20 -13.87
N ASP A 132 2.72 12.50 -13.59
CA ASP A 132 3.71 13.54 -13.88
C ASP A 132 4.98 13.37 -13.03
N GLU A 133 4.85 13.08 -11.74
CA GLU A 133 5.99 12.81 -10.85
C GLU A 133 6.80 11.59 -11.31
N PHE A 134 6.14 10.58 -11.88
CA PHE A 134 6.78 9.36 -12.39
C PHE A 134 7.24 9.46 -13.86
N GLY A 135 7.05 10.60 -14.49
CA GLY A 135 7.50 10.84 -15.87
C GLY A 135 6.66 10.10 -16.94
N LEU A 136 5.44 9.68 -16.62
CA LEU A 136 4.54 9.06 -17.57
C LEU A 136 4.00 10.08 -18.60
N PRO A 137 3.63 9.66 -19.82
CA PRO A 137 3.13 10.58 -20.85
C PRO A 137 1.78 11.22 -20.44
N GLN A 138 1.46 12.35 -21.07
CA GLN A 138 0.22 13.12 -20.79
C GLN A 138 -1.08 12.29 -20.94
N ARG A 139 -1.08 11.28 -21.79
CA ARG A 139 -2.22 10.37 -21.95
C ARG A 139 -2.36 9.35 -20.82
N ALA A 140 -1.33 9.16 -20.00
CA ALA A 140 -1.38 8.20 -18.90
C ALA A 140 -2.47 8.56 -17.89
N GLY A 141 -3.08 7.55 -17.31
CA GLY A 141 -4.13 7.68 -16.32
C GLY A 141 -4.34 6.35 -15.61
N GLY A 142 -5.32 6.27 -14.74
CA GLY A 142 -5.47 5.07 -13.94
C GLY A 142 -6.69 5.11 -13.04
N VAL A 143 -6.60 4.38 -11.94
CA VAL A 143 -7.71 4.21 -11.00
C VAL A 143 -7.18 3.93 -9.59
N PHE A 144 -7.92 4.36 -8.58
CA PHE A 144 -7.66 3.92 -7.21
C PHE A 144 -8.34 2.58 -6.92
N VAL A 145 -7.57 1.64 -6.38
CA VAL A 145 -8.02 0.32 -5.91
C VAL A 145 -7.71 0.12 -4.43
N GLN A 146 -8.12 -1.01 -3.84
CA GLN A 146 -7.98 -1.27 -2.40
C GLN A 146 -6.53 -1.34 -1.92
N GLY A 147 -5.63 -1.86 -2.73
CA GLY A 147 -4.22 -2.01 -2.36
C GLY A 147 -3.41 -2.61 -3.49
N GLY A 148 -2.09 -2.62 -3.36
CA GLY A 148 -1.17 -3.13 -4.37
C GLY A 148 -1.50 -4.53 -4.87
N THR A 149 -2.08 -5.39 -4.03
CA THR A 149 -2.50 -6.74 -4.44
C THR A 149 -3.55 -6.71 -5.55
N LEU A 150 -4.60 -5.87 -5.42
CA LEU A 150 -5.61 -5.73 -6.46
C LEU A 150 -5.07 -4.91 -7.65
N GLY A 151 -4.21 -3.92 -7.37
CA GLY A 151 -3.50 -3.16 -8.41
C GLY A 151 -2.66 -4.05 -9.31
N ASN A 152 -1.82 -4.90 -8.72
CA ASN A 152 -1.00 -5.88 -9.44
C ASN A 152 -1.85 -6.87 -10.23
N LEU A 153 -2.91 -7.42 -9.64
CA LEU A 153 -3.83 -8.31 -10.35
C LEU A 153 -4.46 -7.61 -11.57
N SER A 154 -5.00 -6.40 -11.38
CA SER A 154 -5.65 -5.66 -12.47
C SER A 154 -4.67 -5.29 -13.58
N ALA A 155 -3.45 -4.86 -13.23
CA ALA A 155 -2.40 -4.59 -14.20
C ALA A 155 -2.02 -5.83 -15.03
N LEU A 156 -1.85 -6.99 -14.36
CA LEU A 156 -1.50 -8.23 -15.04
C LEU A 156 -2.65 -8.78 -15.88
N VAL A 157 -3.90 -8.57 -15.50
CA VAL A 157 -5.06 -8.88 -16.36
C VAL A 157 -5.00 -8.04 -17.62
N ALA A 158 -4.79 -6.72 -17.51
CA ALA A 158 -4.67 -5.84 -18.67
C ALA A 158 -3.49 -6.24 -19.58
N ALA A 159 -2.34 -6.60 -18.98
CA ALA A 159 -1.17 -7.07 -19.71
C ALA A 159 -1.45 -8.35 -20.51
N ARG A 160 -2.12 -9.33 -19.90
CA ARG A 160 -2.47 -10.58 -20.56
C ARG A 160 -3.49 -10.36 -21.68
N GLU A 161 -4.51 -9.53 -21.47
CA GLU A 161 -5.50 -9.20 -22.51
C GLU A 161 -4.86 -8.48 -23.69
N ALA A 162 -3.89 -7.59 -23.45
CA ALA A 162 -3.10 -6.95 -24.50
C ALA A 162 -2.29 -7.98 -25.31
N ALA A 163 -1.66 -8.95 -24.64
CA ALA A 163 -0.92 -10.03 -25.31
C ALA A 163 -1.85 -10.96 -26.11
N ILE A 164 -3.01 -11.34 -25.58
CA ILE A 164 -4.01 -12.16 -26.28
C ILE A 164 -4.51 -11.49 -27.57
N ALA A 165 -4.58 -10.16 -27.58
CA ALA A 165 -5.04 -9.42 -28.76
C ALA A 165 -4.04 -9.42 -29.93
N THR A 166 -2.75 -9.71 -29.68
CA THR A 166 -1.66 -9.55 -30.67
C THR A 166 -0.85 -10.81 -30.93
N ARG A 167 -0.98 -11.85 -30.06
CA ARG A 167 -0.17 -13.07 -30.12
C ARG A 167 -1.02 -14.32 -30.17
N GLU A 168 -0.47 -15.39 -30.75
CA GLU A 168 -1.05 -16.72 -30.63
C GLU A 168 -1.05 -17.18 -29.15
N ARG A 169 -2.12 -17.87 -28.77
CA ARG A 169 -2.26 -18.34 -27.40
C ARG A 169 -1.27 -19.50 -27.15
N PRO A 170 -0.30 -19.34 -26.22
CA PRO A 170 0.59 -20.41 -25.85
C PRO A 170 -0.13 -21.49 -25.02
N ASP A 171 0.52 -22.64 -24.81
CA ASP A 171 0.00 -23.65 -23.92
C ASP A 171 -0.22 -23.10 -22.50
N ARG A 172 0.66 -22.20 -22.05
CA ARG A 172 0.55 -21.48 -20.79
C ARG A 172 1.19 -20.09 -20.87
N TRP A 173 0.44 -19.08 -20.46
CA TRP A 173 0.97 -17.73 -20.27
C TRP A 173 1.91 -17.66 -19.07
N ARG A 174 2.94 -16.80 -19.13
CA ARG A 174 3.95 -16.63 -18.10
C ARG A 174 4.15 -15.16 -17.74
N VAL A 175 4.43 -14.93 -16.44
CA VAL A 175 4.89 -13.66 -15.91
C VAL A 175 6.28 -13.85 -15.29
N VAL A 176 7.24 -13.01 -15.66
CA VAL A 176 8.61 -13.00 -15.10
C VAL A 176 8.68 -11.98 -13.98
N CYS A 177 9.26 -12.36 -12.85
CA CYS A 177 9.53 -11.45 -11.73
C CYS A 177 10.73 -11.94 -10.90
N SER A 178 11.21 -11.09 -9.98
CA SER A 178 12.18 -11.52 -8.98
C SER A 178 11.61 -12.62 -8.08
N ALA A 179 12.43 -13.58 -7.65
CA ALA A 179 12.08 -14.53 -6.60
C ALA A 179 11.78 -13.81 -5.25
N GLU A 180 12.23 -12.57 -5.09
CA GLU A 180 11.95 -11.69 -3.93
C GLU A 180 10.74 -10.76 -4.16
N ALA A 181 10.02 -10.90 -5.28
CA ALA A 181 8.82 -10.11 -5.56
C ALA A 181 7.74 -10.34 -4.50
N HIS A 182 6.90 -9.35 -4.29
CA HIS A 182 5.81 -9.46 -3.32
C HIS A 182 4.87 -10.62 -3.67
N SER A 183 4.38 -11.33 -2.65
CA SER A 183 3.52 -12.52 -2.80
C SER A 183 2.22 -12.27 -3.60
N SER A 184 1.82 -11.01 -3.77
CA SER A 184 0.67 -10.63 -4.61
C SER A 184 0.85 -11.04 -6.07
N ILE A 185 2.09 -11.08 -6.61
CA ILE A 185 2.36 -11.51 -7.99
C ILE A 185 2.04 -12.99 -8.14
N ALA A 186 2.53 -13.84 -7.25
CA ALA A 186 2.21 -15.26 -7.25
C ALA A 186 0.71 -15.52 -6.99
N SER A 187 0.08 -14.68 -6.16
CA SER A 187 -1.36 -14.75 -5.92
C SER A 187 -2.17 -14.37 -7.17
N ALA A 188 -1.80 -13.28 -7.85
CA ALA A 188 -2.42 -12.87 -9.11
C ALA A 188 -2.26 -13.94 -10.20
N ALA A 189 -1.06 -14.48 -10.35
CA ALA A 189 -0.78 -15.55 -11.30
C ALA A 189 -1.67 -16.78 -11.06
N ARG A 190 -1.87 -17.17 -9.81
CA ARG A 190 -2.75 -18.27 -9.43
C ARG A 190 -4.22 -17.99 -9.78
N VAL A 191 -4.72 -16.77 -9.55
CA VAL A 191 -6.07 -16.37 -9.91
C VAL A 191 -6.27 -16.38 -11.44
N MET A 192 -5.23 -15.97 -12.17
CA MET A 192 -5.26 -15.87 -13.64
C MET A 192 -4.95 -17.19 -14.35
N ASP A 193 -4.58 -18.26 -13.63
CA ASP A 193 -4.07 -19.53 -14.17
C ASP A 193 -2.88 -19.34 -15.12
N VAL A 194 -1.91 -18.52 -14.70
CA VAL A 194 -0.65 -18.28 -15.41
C VAL A 194 0.53 -18.75 -14.57
N GLU A 195 1.66 -19.01 -15.22
CA GLU A 195 2.89 -19.47 -14.55
C GLU A 195 3.77 -18.29 -14.15
N VAL A 196 4.37 -18.36 -12.96
CA VAL A 196 5.40 -17.43 -12.52
C VAL A 196 6.78 -17.98 -12.83
N VAL A 197 7.55 -17.25 -13.61
CA VAL A 197 8.98 -17.49 -13.80
C VAL A 197 9.71 -16.61 -12.78
N ALA A 198 10.03 -17.22 -11.63
CA ALA A 198 10.73 -16.55 -10.54
C ALA A 198 12.24 -16.55 -10.82
N VAL A 199 12.79 -15.39 -11.16
CA VAL A 199 14.21 -15.20 -11.46
C VAL A 199 14.97 -14.89 -10.17
N PRO A 200 16.05 -15.64 -9.85
CA PRO A 200 16.90 -15.32 -8.70
C PRO A 200 17.52 -13.91 -8.86
N PRO A 201 17.44 -13.06 -7.83
CA PRO A 201 18.14 -11.78 -7.85
C PRO A 201 19.65 -12.01 -7.68
N THR A 202 20.45 -10.99 -8.02
CA THR A 202 21.87 -10.95 -7.74
C THR A 202 22.15 -10.93 -6.22
N ASP A 203 23.42 -11.04 -5.82
CA ASP A 203 23.80 -11.02 -4.39
C ASP A 203 23.40 -9.72 -3.69
N ASP A 204 23.32 -8.62 -4.43
CA ASP A 204 22.79 -7.35 -3.95
C ASP A 204 21.25 -7.28 -3.95
N GLY A 205 20.55 -8.37 -4.23
CA GLY A 205 19.09 -8.49 -4.17
C GLY A 205 18.35 -7.83 -5.34
N VAL A 206 19.06 -7.36 -6.37
CA VAL A 206 18.48 -6.64 -7.52
C VAL A 206 18.17 -7.62 -8.64
N LEU A 207 16.96 -7.56 -9.20
CA LEU A 207 16.65 -8.21 -10.47
C LEU A 207 17.31 -7.43 -11.61
N ARG A 208 18.29 -8.04 -12.28
CA ARG A 208 19.05 -7.43 -13.37
C ARG A 208 18.49 -7.80 -14.74
N ALA A 209 18.61 -6.88 -15.69
CA ALA A 209 18.19 -7.07 -17.07
C ALA A 209 18.74 -8.36 -17.72
N GLY A 210 20.01 -8.73 -17.46
CA GLY A 210 20.60 -9.94 -18.02
C GLY A 210 19.88 -11.23 -17.62
N ALA A 211 19.42 -11.32 -16.37
CA ALA A 211 18.66 -12.49 -15.89
C ALA A 211 17.23 -12.51 -16.45
N VAL A 212 16.61 -11.33 -16.62
CA VAL A 212 15.30 -11.20 -17.29
C VAL A 212 15.43 -11.59 -18.76
N ARG A 213 16.47 -11.14 -19.47
CA ARG A 213 16.77 -11.52 -20.87
C ARG A 213 16.82 -13.04 -21.02
N ALA A 214 17.57 -13.71 -20.19
CA ALA A 214 17.67 -15.17 -20.23
C ALA A 214 16.30 -15.86 -20.08
N ALA A 215 15.45 -15.38 -19.18
CA ALA A 215 14.09 -15.91 -19.01
C ALA A 215 13.20 -15.61 -20.25
N LEU A 216 13.34 -14.42 -20.87
CA LEU A 216 12.63 -14.08 -22.09
C LEU A 216 13.07 -14.95 -23.28
N GLU A 217 14.37 -15.22 -23.42
CA GLU A 217 14.92 -16.10 -24.45
C GLU A 217 14.48 -17.56 -24.26
N GLU A 218 14.41 -18.04 -23.01
CA GLU A 218 13.99 -19.42 -22.70
C GLU A 218 12.49 -19.65 -22.95
N HIS A 219 11.65 -18.68 -22.59
CA HIS A 219 10.19 -18.85 -22.62
C HIS A 219 9.48 -18.15 -23.79
N GLY A 220 10.18 -17.26 -24.50
CA GLY A 220 9.70 -16.62 -25.73
C GLY A 220 8.37 -15.88 -25.56
N GLU A 221 7.52 -15.94 -26.58
CA GLU A 221 6.23 -15.25 -26.65
C GLU A 221 5.21 -15.67 -25.58
N SER A 222 5.47 -16.72 -24.82
CA SER A 222 4.61 -17.10 -23.69
C SER A 222 4.71 -16.15 -22.51
N VAL A 223 5.79 -15.35 -22.43
CA VAL A 223 5.93 -14.30 -21.42
C VAL A 223 5.14 -13.06 -21.85
N PHE A 224 4.02 -12.80 -21.19
CA PHE A 224 3.22 -11.62 -21.48
C PHE A 224 3.65 -10.39 -20.66
N ALA A 225 4.25 -10.58 -19.48
CA ALA A 225 4.66 -9.48 -18.63
C ALA A 225 5.95 -9.78 -17.85
N VAL A 226 6.71 -8.72 -17.58
CA VAL A 226 7.80 -8.67 -16.62
C VAL A 226 7.41 -7.71 -15.50
N VAL A 227 7.56 -8.15 -14.25
CA VAL A 227 7.31 -7.32 -13.07
C VAL A 227 8.64 -6.92 -12.45
N ALA A 228 8.95 -5.63 -12.48
CA ALA A 228 10.06 -5.04 -11.76
C ALA A 228 9.57 -4.47 -10.42
N THR A 229 10.31 -4.71 -9.34
CA THR A 229 9.96 -4.20 -8.01
C THR A 229 10.69 -2.87 -7.75
N ALA A 230 9.93 -1.83 -7.44
CA ALA A 230 10.47 -0.52 -7.06
C ALA A 230 10.35 -0.33 -5.54
N GLY A 231 11.19 -1.00 -4.79
CA GLY A 231 11.19 -1.05 -3.32
C GLY A 231 10.63 -2.35 -2.77
N SER A 232 11.48 -3.38 -2.67
CA SER A 232 11.08 -4.68 -2.12
C SER A 232 10.68 -4.56 -0.64
N THR A 233 9.71 -5.38 -0.21
CA THR A 233 9.18 -5.32 1.17
C THR A 233 10.27 -5.60 2.21
N ASN A 234 11.18 -6.54 1.94
CA ASN A 234 12.17 -6.95 2.93
C ASN A 234 13.32 -5.95 3.09
N PHE A 235 13.77 -5.31 2.01
CA PHE A 235 14.99 -4.48 2.00
C PHE A 235 14.82 -3.09 1.41
N GLY A 236 13.68 -2.77 0.79
CA GLY A 236 13.52 -1.52 0.07
C GLY A 236 14.39 -1.43 -1.20
N ILE A 237 14.75 -2.56 -1.80
CA ILE A 237 15.59 -2.61 -3.00
C ILE A 237 14.77 -2.26 -4.23
N VAL A 238 15.37 -1.48 -5.13
CA VAL A 238 14.81 -1.16 -6.44
C VAL A 238 15.53 -1.99 -7.50
N ASP A 239 14.76 -2.69 -8.34
CA ASP A 239 15.27 -3.48 -9.46
C ASP A 239 15.87 -2.60 -10.57
N ASP A 240 16.59 -3.21 -11.50
CA ASP A 240 17.18 -2.55 -12.68
C ASP A 240 16.10 -2.21 -13.72
N ILE A 241 15.23 -1.26 -13.37
CA ILE A 241 14.07 -0.91 -14.19
C ILE A 241 14.51 -0.42 -15.56
N ALA A 242 15.54 0.41 -15.65
CA ALA A 242 16.05 0.95 -16.91
C ALA A 242 16.59 -0.15 -17.83
N GLY A 243 17.40 -1.07 -17.28
CA GLY A 243 17.93 -2.20 -18.04
C GLY A 243 16.81 -3.15 -18.49
N ILE A 244 15.81 -3.40 -17.65
CA ILE A 244 14.65 -4.24 -18.00
C ILE A 244 13.80 -3.54 -19.07
N ALA A 245 13.54 -2.24 -18.95
CA ALA A 245 12.80 -1.47 -19.94
C ALA A 245 13.47 -1.48 -21.32
N ALA A 246 14.81 -1.43 -21.38
CA ALA A 246 15.54 -1.50 -22.64
C ALA A 246 15.34 -2.83 -23.40
N LEU A 247 15.03 -3.93 -22.70
CA LEU A 247 14.74 -5.21 -23.34
C LEU A 247 13.48 -5.18 -24.22
N LYS A 248 12.61 -4.17 -24.06
CA LYS A 248 11.42 -3.98 -24.94
C LYS A 248 11.78 -3.64 -26.37
N GLU A 249 13.01 -3.25 -26.67
CA GLU A 249 13.49 -3.06 -28.03
C GLU A 249 13.66 -4.39 -28.79
N GLU A 250 13.88 -5.49 -28.07
CA GLU A 250 14.16 -6.81 -28.64
C GLU A 250 13.05 -7.83 -28.34
N HIS A 251 12.29 -7.62 -27.25
CA HIS A 251 11.26 -8.54 -26.78
C HIS A 251 9.94 -7.79 -26.57
N ASP A 252 8.86 -8.40 -26.99
CA ASP A 252 7.51 -7.86 -26.77
C ASP A 252 6.98 -8.39 -25.43
N PHE A 253 6.93 -7.54 -24.40
CA PHE A 253 6.33 -7.84 -23.10
C PHE A 253 5.79 -6.56 -22.45
N TRP A 254 4.84 -6.73 -21.55
CA TRP A 254 4.33 -5.65 -20.72
C TRP A 254 5.27 -5.45 -19.51
N LEU A 255 5.79 -4.25 -19.34
CA LEU A 255 6.55 -3.89 -18.13
C LEU A 255 5.60 -3.34 -17.07
N HIS A 256 5.41 -4.10 -15.99
CA HIS A 256 4.71 -3.65 -14.80
C HIS A 256 5.71 -3.32 -13.69
N VAL A 257 5.55 -2.16 -13.03
CA VAL A 257 6.39 -1.76 -11.90
C VAL A 257 5.57 -1.86 -10.60
N ASP A 258 5.89 -2.83 -9.76
CA ASP A 258 5.36 -2.90 -8.40
C ASP A 258 6.15 -1.94 -7.50
N GLY A 259 5.64 -0.74 -7.39
CA GLY A 259 6.17 0.32 -6.53
C GLY A 259 5.26 0.62 -5.35
N ALA A 260 4.43 -0.35 -4.93
CA ALA A 260 3.45 -0.18 -3.87
C ALA A 260 4.01 0.55 -2.64
N TYR A 261 5.27 0.28 -2.29
CA TYR A 261 5.97 1.01 -1.23
C TYR A 261 6.90 2.09 -1.79
N GLY A 262 7.85 1.70 -2.64
CA GLY A 262 9.04 2.51 -2.87
C GLY A 262 8.87 3.64 -3.88
N LEU A 263 7.89 3.59 -4.81
CA LEU A 263 7.68 4.68 -5.77
C LEU A 263 7.36 6.03 -5.11
N ALA A 264 6.85 6.03 -3.88
CA ALA A 264 6.70 7.26 -3.11
C ALA A 264 8.04 8.03 -2.96
N ALA A 265 9.17 7.32 -2.91
CA ALA A 265 10.50 7.94 -2.78
C ALA A 265 10.92 8.74 -4.02
N MET A 266 10.26 8.58 -5.18
CA MET A 266 10.51 9.44 -6.35
C MET A 266 10.17 10.91 -6.08
N LEU A 267 9.36 11.19 -5.08
CA LEU A 267 9.07 12.57 -4.67
C LEU A 267 10.31 13.23 -4.03
N ALA A 268 11.23 12.46 -3.43
CA ALA A 268 12.47 12.97 -2.87
C ALA A 268 13.56 13.04 -3.95
N PRO A 269 14.14 14.23 -4.23
CA PRO A 269 15.19 14.38 -5.26
C PRO A 269 16.40 13.46 -5.04
N SER A 270 16.74 13.18 -3.78
CA SER A 270 17.88 12.32 -3.41
C SER A 270 17.73 10.86 -3.86
N ALA A 271 16.49 10.33 -3.93
CA ALA A 271 16.22 8.94 -4.30
C ALA A 271 15.79 8.77 -5.77
N ARG A 272 15.39 9.85 -6.46
CA ARG A 272 14.79 9.79 -7.80
C ARG A 272 15.62 9.00 -8.81
N HIS A 273 16.94 9.09 -8.74
CA HIS A 273 17.88 8.40 -9.64
C HIS A 273 17.79 6.87 -9.57
N LEU A 274 17.31 6.30 -8.46
CA LEU A 274 17.14 4.86 -8.28
C LEU A 274 16.04 4.27 -9.18
N PHE A 275 15.11 5.11 -9.64
CA PHE A 275 13.93 4.71 -10.39
C PHE A 275 14.03 5.00 -11.90
N ALA A 276 15.25 5.23 -12.41
CA ALA A 276 15.45 5.44 -13.84
C ALA A 276 14.81 4.31 -14.64
N GLY A 277 14.06 4.66 -15.70
CA GLY A 277 13.34 3.71 -16.55
C GLY A 277 11.86 3.49 -16.16
N VAL A 278 11.41 4.00 -15.00
CA VAL A 278 10.00 3.86 -14.60
C VAL A 278 9.05 4.54 -15.59
N GLU A 279 9.51 5.61 -16.23
CA GLU A 279 8.79 6.34 -17.27
C GLU A 279 8.46 5.49 -18.51
N HIS A 280 9.08 4.31 -18.65
CA HIS A 280 8.84 3.34 -19.73
C HIS A 280 7.89 2.21 -19.34
N ALA A 281 7.44 2.15 -18.09
CA ALA A 281 6.49 1.14 -17.63
C ALA A 281 5.15 1.26 -18.38
N ASP A 282 4.52 0.12 -18.70
CA ASP A 282 3.17 0.07 -19.27
C ASP A 282 2.11 0.24 -18.17
N SER A 283 2.41 -0.24 -16.97
CA SER A 283 1.61 0.03 -15.78
C SER A 283 2.49 0.08 -14.52
N LEU A 284 2.02 0.76 -13.51
CA LEU A 284 2.65 0.78 -12.20
C LEU A 284 1.62 0.92 -11.08
N VAL A 285 2.01 0.49 -9.88
CA VAL A 285 1.24 0.71 -8.66
C VAL A 285 2.05 1.45 -7.63
N VAL A 286 1.37 2.33 -6.88
CA VAL A 286 1.87 2.93 -5.63
C VAL A 286 0.74 2.94 -4.61
N ASP A 287 1.04 2.59 -3.36
CA ASP A 287 0.05 2.55 -2.28
C ASP A 287 0.10 3.84 -1.44
N PRO A 288 -0.80 4.82 -1.66
CA PRO A 288 -0.85 6.01 -0.81
C PRO A 288 -1.02 5.68 0.68
N HIS A 289 -1.72 4.60 1.01
CA HIS A 289 -1.88 4.18 2.39
C HIS A 289 -0.58 3.69 3.07
N LYS A 290 0.51 3.55 2.32
CA LYS A 290 1.85 3.28 2.85
C LYS A 290 2.61 4.60 3.05
N TRP A 291 3.37 5.03 2.09
CA TRP A 291 4.32 6.13 2.24
C TRP A 291 3.87 7.46 1.58
N LEU A 292 2.57 7.58 1.25
CA LEU A 292 1.94 8.84 0.84
C LEU A 292 0.86 9.28 1.84
N PHE A 293 0.91 8.77 3.06
CA PHE A 293 0.18 9.25 4.23
C PHE A 293 -1.34 9.34 4.06
N ALA A 294 -1.93 8.46 3.24
CA ALA A 294 -3.37 8.28 3.16
C ALA A 294 -3.85 7.20 4.16
N PRO A 295 -5.11 7.25 4.62
CA PRO A 295 -5.67 6.16 5.42
C PRO A 295 -5.86 4.89 4.59
N PHE A 296 -5.97 3.73 5.26
CA PHE A 296 -6.41 2.49 4.63
C PHE A 296 -7.82 2.63 4.06
N ASP A 297 -8.07 2.11 2.87
CA ASP A 297 -7.15 1.49 1.94
C ASP A 297 -7.12 2.27 0.62
N ALA A 298 -5.93 2.48 0.05
CA ALA A 298 -5.77 3.17 -1.22
C ALA A 298 -4.48 2.72 -1.94
N CYS A 299 -4.62 2.31 -3.21
CA CYS A 299 -3.55 2.07 -4.15
C CYS A 299 -3.88 2.82 -5.45
N ALA A 300 -2.95 3.58 -5.98
CA ALA A 300 -3.03 4.14 -7.33
C ALA A 300 -2.44 3.13 -8.32
N LEU A 301 -3.27 2.63 -9.22
CA LEU A 301 -2.87 1.88 -10.41
C LEU A 301 -2.86 2.84 -11.58
N LEU A 302 -1.70 3.01 -12.21
CA LEU A 302 -1.51 3.85 -13.38
C LEU A 302 -1.16 2.99 -14.60
N TYR A 303 -1.75 3.36 -15.74
CA TYR A 303 -1.45 2.81 -17.05
C TYR A 303 -0.82 3.89 -17.94
N ARG A 304 0.24 3.53 -18.66
CA ARG A 304 0.83 4.38 -19.70
C ARG A 304 -0.15 4.67 -20.83
N ASP A 305 -0.95 3.68 -21.18
CA ASP A 305 -2.08 3.76 -22.10
C ASP A 305 -3.33 3.19 -21.41
N PRO A 306 -4.17 4.06 -20.82
CA PRO A 306 -5.35 3.62 -20.06
C PRO A 306 -6.37 2.86 -20.90
N GLU A 307 -6.38 3.05 -22.22
CA GLU A 307 -7.31 2.33 -23.10
C GLU A 307 -7.09 0.81 -23.07
N LEU A 308 -5.85 0.36 -22.82
CA LEU A 308 -5.55 -1.06 -22.63
C LEU A 308 -6.15 -1.60 -21.33
N GLY A 309 -6.10 -0.81 -20.26
CA GLY A 309 -6.79 -1.14 -19.00
C GLY A 309 -8.30 -1.19 -19.18
N ARG A 310 -8.86 -0.21 -19.89
CA ARG A 310 -10.29 -0.13 -20.17
C ARG A 310 -10.78 -1.35 -20.94
N ARG A 311 -10.11 -1.75 -22.02
CA ARG A 311 -10.47 -2.94 -22.80
C ARG A 311 -10.50 -4.23 -21.97
N ALA A 312 -9.61 -4.33 -20.99
CA ALA A 312 -9.49 -5.52 -20.15
C ALA A 312 -10.56 -5.60 -19.04
N HIS A 313 -11.08 -4.46 -18.58
CA HIS A 313 -11.88 -4.41 -17.37
C HIS A 313 -13.32 -3.92 -17.57
N THR A 314 -13.65 -3.27 -18.70
CA THR A 314 -15.02 -2.81 -18.94
C THR A 314 -16.00 -3.98 -18.87
N GLN A 315 -17.00 -3.85 -18.00
CA GLN A 315 -18.05 -4.82 -17.83
C GLN A 315 -19.25 -4.47 -18.73
N HIS A 316 -19.79 -5.47 -19.40
CA HIS A 316 -20.93 -5.32 -20.31
C HIS A 316 -22.16 -5.98 -19.69
N ALA A 317 -23.21 -5.18 -19.43
CA ALA A 317 -24.52 -5.64 -19.04
C ALA A 317 -25.54 -4.56 -19.40
N GLU A 318 -26.79 -4.95 -19.75
CA GLU A 318 -27.82 -4.01 -20.21
C GLU A 318 -28.01 -2.80 -19.30
N TYR A 319 -27.94 -2.99 -17.97
CA TYR A 319 -28.06 -1.91 -16.98
C TYR A 319 -26.80 -1.03 -16.88
N LEU A 320 -25.67 -1.46 -17.42
CA LEU A 320 -24.40 -0.70 -17.44
C LEU A 320 -24.22 0.08 -18.75
N ASP A 321 -25.01 -0.18 -19.79
CA ASP A 321 -24.86 0.43 -21.12
C ASP A 321 -24.92 1.96 -21.04
N THR A 322 -25.76 2.51 -20.16
CA THR A 322 -25.82 3.97 -19.89
C THR A 322 -24.53 4.55 -19.31
N LEU A 323 -23.67 3.72 -18.69
CA LEU A 323 -22.38 4.12 -18.12
C LEU A 323 -21.25 3.93 -19.12
N THR A 324 -21.34 2.89 -19.98
CA THR A 324 -20.27 2.48 -20.91
C THR A 324 -20.34 3.14 -22.27
N GLU A 325 -21.53 3.54 -22.72
CA GLU A 325 -21.77 4.23 -24.01
C GLU A 325 -21.22 5.66 -24.07
N LYS A 326 -20.98 6.28 -22.91
CA LYS A 326 -20.40 7.62 -22.82
C LYS A 326 -18.88 7.55 -22.77
N SER A 327 -18.20 8.50 -23.41
CA SER A 327 -16.73 8.62 -23.42
C SER A 327 -16.13 9.11 -22.10
N ASP A 328 -16.96 9.25 -21.06
CA ASP A 328 -16.54 9.77 -19.77
C ASP A 328 -15.73 8.73 -18.98
N TRP A 329 -14.77 9.20 -18.20
CA TRP A 329 -13.89 8.36 -17.39
C TRP A 329 -14.62 7.70 -16.24
N SER A 330 -14.95 6.42 -16.36
CA SER A 330 -15.58 5.63 -15.29
C SER A 330 -14.55 4.71 -14.63
N PRO A 331 -14.21 4.90 -13.34
CA PRO A 331 -13.19 4.10 -12.65
C PRO A 331 -13.42 2.59 -12.65
N SER A 332 -14.67 2.14 -12.76
CA SER A 332 -15.03 0.72 -12.90
C SER A 332 -14.47 0.04 -14.16
N ASP A 333 -14.07 0.83 -15.15
CA ASP A 333 -13.54 0.32 -16.43
C ASP A 333 -12.03 0.03 -16.39
N TYR A 334 -11.32 0.34 -15.29
CA TYR A 334 -9.86 0.31 -15.26
C TYR A 334 -9.27 -0.70 -14.26
N ALA A 335 -10.10 -1.44 -13.53
CA ALA A 335 -9.66 -2.48 -12.61
C ALA A 335 -10.74 -3.54 -12.36
N ALA A 336 -10.37 -4.66 -11.73
CA ALA A 336 -11.26 -5.78 -11.41
C ALA A 336 -12.20 -5.44 -10.23
N HIS A 337 -12.99 -4.36 -10.37
CA HIS A 337 -14.03 -3.96 -9.42
C HIS A 337 -15.19 -3.28 -10.17
N LEU A 338 -16.35 -3.15 -9.52
CA LEU A 338 -17.49 -2.35 -9.98
C LEU A 338 -17.87 -1.32 -8.92
N THR A 339 -18.47 -1.79 -7.84
CA THR A 339 -18.82 -0.92 -6.71
C THR A 339 -17.59 -0.56 -5.91
N ARG A 340 -17.34 0.75 -5.77
CA ARG A 340 -16.19 1.27 -5.03
C ARG A 340 -16.49 2.62 -4.36
N ARG A 341 -15.83 2.83 -3.20
CA ARG A 341 -15.74 4.18 -2.63
C ARG A 341 -14.61 4.97 -3.31
N PRO A 342 -14.66 6.31 -3.34
CA PRO A 342 -13.58 7.14 -3.87
C PRO A 342 -12.40 7.20 -2.89
N ARG A 343 -11.46 6.25 -3.01
CA ARG A 343 -10.33 6.03 -2.11
C ARG A 343 -9.24 7.09 -2.21
N GLY A 344 -9.16 7.78 -3.33
CA GLY A 344 -8.17 8.84 -3.57
C GLY A 344 -8.51 10.17 -2.93
N LEU A 345 -9.78 10.39 -2.54
CA LEU A 345 -10.23 11.68 -2.00
C LEU A 345 -9.50 12.12 -0.72
N PRO A 346 -9.21 11.24 0.27
CA PRO A 346 -8.42 11.64 1.43
C PRO A 346 -7.03 12.16 1.06
N LEU A 347 -6.36 11.52 0.09
CA LEU A 347 -5.07 11.98 -0.41
C LEU A 347 -5.20 13.31 -1.16
N TRP A 348 -6.20 13.43 -2.05
CA TRP A 348 -6.50 14.67 -2.76
C TRP A 348 -6.64 15.85 -1.79
N PHE A 349 -7.47 15.68 -0.75
CA PHE A 349 -7.69 16.73 0.24
C PHE A 349 -6.40 17.11 0.99
N SER A 350 -5.62 16.10 1.39
CA SER A 350 -4.36 16.33 2.10
C SER A 350 -3.33 17.05 1.22
N LEU A 351 -3.22 16.67 -0.06
CA LEU A 351 -2.36 17.36 -1.03
C LEU A 351 -2.83 18.80 -1.29
N ALA A 352 -4.13 19.01 -1.45
CA ALA A 352 -4.71 20.33 -1.65
C ALA A 352 -4.51 21.25 -0.42
N ALA A 353 -4.57 20.66 0.78
CA ALA A 353 -4.42 21.41 2.03
C ALA A 353 -2.97 21.76 2.37
N TYR A 354 -2.02 20.84 2.14
CA TYR A 354 -0.63 20.99 2.56
C TYR A 354 0.35 21.24 1.41
N GLY A 355 -0.03 20.90 0.18
CA GLY A 355 0.85 20.94 -0.98
C GLY A 355 1.83 19.76 -1.06
N ALA A 356 2.31 19.45 -2.26
CA ALA A 356 3.25 18.35 -2.51
C ALA A 356 4.64 18.56 -1.87
N GLY A 357 5.04 19.80 -1.58
CA GLY A 357 6.30 20.10 -0.91
C GLY A 357 6.45 19.41 0.44
N VAL A 358 5.40 19.43 1.27
CA VAL A 358 5.41 18.78 2.58
C VAL A 358 5.58 17.25 2.47
N TYR A 359 5.03 16.64 1.43
CA TYR A 359 5.24 15.21 1.16
C TYR A 359 6.70 14.91 0.79
N ARG A 360 7.32 15.77 -0.04
CA ARG A 360 8.74 15.64 -0.40
C ARG A 360 9.64 15.71 0.83
N ASP A 361 9.39 16.68 1.70
CA ASP A 361 10.14 16.89 2.93
C ASP A 361 9.98 15.69 3.89
N ALA A 362 8.75 15.20 4.07
CA ALA A 362 8.47 14.06 4.94
C ALA A 362 9.12 12.76 4.44
N ILE A 363 9.11 12.50 3.15
CA ILE A 363 9.77 11.34 2.54
C ILE A 363 11.29 11.50 2.64
N GLY A 364 11.82 12.68 2.33
CA GLY A 364 13.25 12.98 2.46
C GLY A 364 13.75 12.75 3.88
N SER A 365 13.02 13.21 4.90
CA SER A 365 13.39 13.00 6.31
C SER A 365 13.40 11.52 6.71
N SER A 366 12.51 10.70 6.15
CA SER A 366 12.54 9.24 6.39
C SER A 366 13.75 8.57 5.75
N LEU A 367 14.16 9.01 4.56
CA LEU A 367 15.39 8.53 3.90
C LEU A 367 16.64 8.91 4.71
N ASP A 368 16.73 10.15 5.17
CA ASP A 368 17.84 10.62 6.00
C ASP A 368 17.89 9.88 7.34
N LEU A 369 16.74 9.64 7.95
CA LEU A 369 16.64 8.85 9.19
C LEU A 369 17.14 7.42 8.98
N ALA A 370 16.82 6.79 7.84
CA ALA A 370 17.29 5.45 7.52
C ALA A 370 18.82 5.39 7.42
N GLN A 371 19.48 6.40 6.84
CA GLN A 371 20.93 6.47 6.79
C GLN A 371 21.54 6.67 8.17
N ARG A 372 20.98 7.59 8.96
CA ARG A 372 21.48 7.87 10.33
C ARG A 372 21.38 6.64 11.23
N VAL A 373 20.28 5.89 11.19
CA VAL A 373 20.18 4.67 12.02
C VAL A 373 21.06 3.55 11.48
N ALA A 374 21.32 3.49 10.19
CA ALA A 374 22.31 2.56 9.63
C ALA A 374 23.73 2.86 10.15
N ASP A 375 24.13 4.15 10.22
CA ASP A 375 25.40 4.57 10.84
C ASP A 375 25.47 4.19 12.32
N GLU A 376 24.37 4.37 13.07
CA GLU A 376 24.29 3.97 14.46
C GLU A 376 24.44 2.45 14.65
N ILE A 377 23.78 1.65 13.81
CA ILE A 377 23.92 0.19 13.84
C ILE A 377 25.36 -0.24 13.56
N GLU A 378 26.02 0.34 12.55
CA GLU A 378 27.41 0.04 12.22
C GLU A 378 28.41 0.46 13.33
N SER A 379 28.05 1.44 14.15
CA SER A 379 28.87 1.87 15.28
C SER A 379 28.84 0.92 16.49
N ARG A 380 27.85 0.00 16.53
CA ARG A 380 27.64 -0.93 17.64
C ARG A 380 28.32 -2.26 17.39
N ALA A 381 29.21 -2.68 18.26
CA ALA A 381 30.03 -3.90 18.08
C ALA A 381 29.19 -5.19 18.05
N GLU A 382 28.00 -5.17 18.66
CA GLU A 382 27.09 -6.31 18.77
C GLU A 382 26.05 -6.40 17.63
N LEU A 383 25.99 -5.39 16.75
CA LEU A 383 25.04 -5.35 15.65
C LEU A 383 25.76 -5.42 14.30
N THR A 384 25.14 -6.06 13.34
CA THR A 384 25.61 -6.13 11.96
C THR A 384 24.55 -5.60 11.02
N LEU A 385 24.85 -4.50 10.32
CA LEU A 385 23.98 -4.00 9.25
C LEU A 385 24.06 -4.99 8.07
N VAL A 386 22.89 -5.57 7.68
CA VAL A 386 22.86 -6.53 6.57
C VAL A 386 23.23 -5.87 5.26
N ARG A 387 22.76 -4.64 5.06
CA ARG A 387 23.15 -3.77 3.94
C ARG A 387 22.74 -2.32 4.19
N ARG A 388 23.42 -1.40 3.55
CA ARG A 388 23.01 0.01 3.51
C ARG A 388 21.62 0.16 2.86
N PRO A 389 20.69 0.88 3.48
CA PRO A 389 19.37 1.08 2.93
C PRO A 389 19.43 1.93 1.65
N GLN A 390 18.72 1.50 0.61
CA GLN A 390 18.47 2.33 -0.59
C GLN A 390 17.30 3.29 -0.34
N LEU A 391 16.28 2.81 0.35
CA LEU A 391 15.10 3.56 0.74
C LEU A 391 15.00 3.62 2.28
N SER A 392 13.81 3.50 2.83
CA SER A 392 13.55 3.68 4.27
C SER A 392 13.42 2.37 5.06
N VAL A 393 13.86 1.24 4.51
CA VAL A 393 13.90 -0.05 5.22
C VAL A 393 15.34 -0.36 5.64
N VAL A 394 15.56 -0.55 6.93
CA VAL A 394 16.87 -0.88 7.52
C VAL A 394 16.83 -2.28 8.10
N VAL A 395 17.73 -3.16 7.67
CA VAL A 395 17.81 -4.57 8.08
C VAL A 395 19.12 -4.85 8.78
N PHE A 396 19.07 -5.46 9.94
CA PHE A 396 20.25 -5.71 10.77
C PHE A 396 20.12 -6.99 11.58
N GLU A 397 21.24 -7.53 12.00
CA GLU A 397 21.36 -8.72 12.83
C GLU A 397 21.99 -8.38 14.17
N ARG A 398 21.63 -9.13 15.20
CA ARG A 398 22.26 -9.13 16.52
C ARG A 398 23.15 -10.36 16.64
N ASP A 399 24.44 -10.16 16.82
CA ASP A 399 25.43 -11.23 16.92
C ASP A 399 25.08 -12.19 18.07
N GLY A 400 25.15 -13.48 17.77
CA GLY A 400 24.85 -14.54 18.71
C GLY A 400 23.36 -14.79 18.96
N TRP A 401 22.44 -14.04 18.35
CA TRP A 401 21.01 -14.29 18.46
C TRP A 401 20.51 -15.33 17.45
N GLU A 402 19.64 -16.20 17.94
CA GLU A 402 18.86 -17.13 17.14
C GLU A 402 17.41 -16.64 16.99
N LYS A 403 16.62 -17.28 16.15
CA LYS A 403 15.20 -16.94 15.90
C LYS A 403 14.40 -16.74 17.18
N ARG A 404 14.57 -17.63 18.17
CA ARG A 404 13.87 -17.54 19.46
C ARG A 404 14.19 -16.26 20.25
N ASP A 405 15.42 -15.74 20.10
CA ASP A 405 15.85 -14.53 20.84
C ASP A 405 15.19 -13.28 20.23
N TYR A 406 15.12 -13.22 18.87
CA TYR A 406 14.37 -12.18 18.17
C TYR A 406 12.88 -12.22 18.49
N GLU A 407 12.27 -13.42 18.52
CA GLU A 407 10.84 -13.59 18.84
C GLU A 407 10.56 -13.13 20.30
N ALA A 408 11.40 -13.52 21.26
CA ALA A 408 11.27 -13.10 22.65
C ALA A 408 11.48 -11.59 22.82
N TRP A 409 12.44 -11.01 22.12
CA TRP A 409 12.68 -9.57 22.12
C TRP A 409 11.49 -8.80 21.54
N SER A 410 11.00 -9.20 20.37
CA SER A 410 9.83 -8.60 19.72
C SER A 410 8.58 -8.64 20.63
N ALA A 411 8.34 -9.76 21.30
CA ALA A 411 7.23 -9.90 22.23
C ALA A 411 7.37 -8.93 23.43
N ARG A 412 8.55 -8.83 24.04
CA ARG A 412 8.80 -7.88 25.14
C ARG A 412 8.59 -6.43 24.70
N LEU A 413 9.11 -6.03 23.51
CA LEU A 413 8.91 -4.67 23.00
C LEU A 413 7.42 -4.29 22.92
N LEU A 414 6.59 -5.21 22.43
CA LEU A 414 5.16 -4.98 22.31
C LEU A 414 4.46 -5.02 23.68
N ASP A 415 4.84 -5.96 24.55
CA ASP A 415 4.27 -6.09 25.90
C ASP A 415 4.54 -4.84 26.75
N ASP A 416 5.73 -4.28 26.62
CA ASP A 416 6.16 -3.07 27.33
C ASP A 416 5.68 -1.78 26.63
N GLN A 417 4.88 -1.87 25.57
CA GLN A 417 4.41 -0.71 24.78
C GLN A 417 5.57 0.15 24.25
N HIS A 418 6.74 -0.46 24.04
CA HIS A 418 7.96 0.24 23.64
C HIS A 418 8.05 0.38 22.12
N ALA A 419 7.83 -0.71 21.37
CA ALA A 419 7.80 -0.70 19.91
C ALA A 419 7.11 -1.96 19.35
N PHE A 420 6.77 -1.93 18.06
CA PHE A 420 6.36 -3.12 17.32
C PHE A 420 7.35 -3.41 16.20
N VAL A 421 8.22 -4.39 16.43
CA VAL A 421 9.25 -4.86 15.50
C VAL A 421 9.14 -6.37 15.37
N THR A 422 8.64 -6.87 14.23
CA THR A 422 8.58 -8.31 13.96
C THR A 422 9.89 -8.80 13.35
N PRO A 423 10.41 -9.96 13.79
CA PRO A 423 11.53 -10.61 13.13
C PRO A 423 11.22 -10.92 11.66
N SER A 424 12.22 -10.84 10.82
CA SER A 424 12.20 -11.25 9.42
C SER A 424 13.30 -12.29 9.18
N ALA A 425 13.39 -12.80 7.96
CA ALA A 425 14.46 -13.72 7.58
C ALA A 425 14.96 -13.42 6.17
N HIS A 426 16.25 -13.59 5.96
CA HIS A 426 16.89 -13.53 4.66
C HIS A 426 17.95 -14.62 4.53
N ARG A 427 17.90 -15.40 3.44
CA ARG A 427 18.84 -16.52 3.19
C ARG A 427 19.00 -17.45 4.40
N GLY A 428 17.90 -17.75 5.08
CA GLY A 428 17.87 -18.66 6.23
C GLY A 428 18.36 -18.05 7.55
N ARG A 429 18.80 -16.77 7.58
CA ARG A 429 19.19 -16.04 8.80
C ARG A 429 18.05 -15.14 9.26
N THR A 430 17.75 -15.20 10.55
CA THR A 430 16.77 -14.29 11.18
C THR A 430 17.42 -12.94 11.41
N ASN A 431 16.65 -11.87 11.19
CA ASN A 431 17.09 -10.50 11.35
C ASN A 431 15.99 -9.63 11.95
N ALA A 432 16.35 -8.44 12.39
CA ALA A 432 15.43 -7.37 12.73
C ALA A 432 15.35 -6.38 11.55
N ARG A 433 14.20 -5.69 11.47
CA ARG A 433 13.93 -4.80 10.35
C ARG A 433 13.11 -3.59 10.80
N PHE A 434 13.55 -2.40 10.46
CA PHE A 434 12.81 -1.16 10.64
C PHE A 434 12.26 -0.67 9.31
N ALA A 435 10.96 -0.40 9.25
CA ALA A 435 10.30 0.25 8.11
C ALA A 435 9.96 1.70 8.50
N LEU A 436 10.77 2.65 8.03
CA LEU A 436 10.70 4.05 8.43
C LEU A 436 9.85 4.86 7.46
N VAL A 437 8.53 4.73 7.58
CA VAL A 437 7.57 5.45 6.73
C VAL A 437 6.71 6.46 7.50
N ASN A 438 6.80 6.46 8.84
CA ASN A 438 6.10 7.43 9.67
C ASN A 438 7.01 8.64 9.93
N PRO A 439 6.63 9.85 9.47
CA PRO A 439 7.48 11.03 9.64
C PRO A 439 7.62 11.50 11.10
N ARG A 440 6.85 10.90 12.03
CA ARG A 440 6.99 11.17 13.48
C ARG A 440 7.98 10.26 14.17
N THR A 441 8.48 9.21 13.52
CA THR A 441 9.53 8.35 14.08
C THR A 441 10.80 9.16 14.24
N THR A 442 11.38 9.16 15.44
CA THR A 442 12.60 9.90 15.75
C THR A 442 13.83 9.00 15.79
N PHE A 443 15.01 9.59 15.69
CA PHE A 443 16.26 8.86 15.85
C PHE A 443 16.39 8.29 17.28
N GLU A 444 15.94 9.04 18.26
CA GLU A 444 15.93 8.68 19.68
C GLU A 444 15.04 7.46 19.96
N ASP A 445 13.88 7.37 19.30
CA ASP A 445 13.02 6.16 19.36
C ASP A 445 13.81 4.92 18.89
N LEU A 446 14.50 5.03 17.74
CA LEU A 446 15.24 3.92 17.16
C LEU A 446 16.46 3.51 18.01
N VAL A 447 17.21 4.47 18.53
CA VAL A 447 18.31 4.22 19.48
C VAL A 447 17.80 3.52 20.73
N GLY A 448 16.69 4.00 21.32
CA GLY A 448 16.06 3.38 22.48
C GLY A 448 15.66 1.93 22.21
N ILE A 449 15.16 1.60 21.02
CA ILE A 449 14.83 0.23 20.63
C ILE A 449 16.10 -0.63 20.48
N LEU A 450 17.14 -0.12 19.81
CA LEU A 450 18.43 -0.82 19.66
C LEU A 450 19.08 -1.11 21.03
N ASP A 451 18.95 -0.21 22.01
CA ASP A 451 19.48 -0.38 23.37
C ASP A 451 18.83 -1.54 24.13
N THR A 452 17.67 -2.01 23.71
CA THR A 452 16.99 -3.19 24.29
C THR A 452 17.55 -4.53 23.80
N MET A 453 18.41 -4.54 22.77
CA MET A 453 19.02 -5.76 22.20
C MET A 453 20.29 -6.20 22.96
N LYS A 454 20.25 -6.17 24.26
CA LYS A 454 21.40 -6.52 25.14
C LYS A 454 21.48 -8.02 25.38
#